data_f766093c06f7d352dcf783f9180975f6
#
_entry.id   f766093c06f7d352dcf783f9180975f6
#
_cell.length_a   1.000
_cell.length_b   1.000
_cell.length_c   1.000
_cell.angle_alpha   90.00
_cell.angle_beta   90.00
_cell.angle_gamma   90.00
#
_symmetry.space_group_name_H-M   'P 1'
#
loop_
_entity.id
_entity.type
_entity.pdbx_description
1 polymer ?
#
loop_
_entity_poly.entity_id
_entity_poly.type
_entity_poly.pdbx_seq_one_letter_code
_entity_poly.pdbx_strand_id
1 'polypeptide(L)'
;METIKVKYFSDDMEELCYVAGKSDWIDLSAAEEVTLHAGDFQLIPLGVAIALPEGYEAHLAPRSSTFKNFGILQTNSVGVVDYSYRGDGDQWRMPVYAMRDVTIPKGARICQFRIVENQPALQFLKVETLGGPDRGGFGSTGI
;
A
#
# COMPACT_ATOMS: atom_id res chain seq x y z
N MET A 1 7.87 -2.05 22.57
CA MET A 1 6.80 -2.13 21.56
C MET A 1 6.35 -0.73 21.20
N GLU A 2 6.35 -0.42 19.93
CA GLU A 2 5.85 0.86 19.44
C GLU A 2 4.32 0.88 19.47
N THR A 3 3.74 2.00 19.87
CA THR A 3 2.30 2.24 19.79
C THR A 3 2.01 3.20 18.66
N ILE A 4 1.11 2.82 17.76
CA ILE A 4 0.76 3.63 16.58
C ILE A 4 -0.68 4.08 16.71
N LYS A 5 -0.90 5.38 16.54
CA LYS A 5 -2.25 5.96 16.59
C LYS A 5 -2.96 5.75 15.27
N VAL A 6 -4.15 5.18 15.33
CA VAL A 6 -5.00 4.95 14.18
C VAL A 6 -6.34 5.63 14.42
N LYS A 7 -6.74 6.47 13.46
CA LYS A 7 -8.08 7.04 13.42
C LYS A 7 -8.93 6.23 12.46
N TYR A 8 -10.08 5.75 12.89
CA TYR A 8 -11.07 5.08 12.06
C TYR A 8 -12.13 6.08 11.62
N PHE A 9 -12.52 6.06 10.36
CA PHE A 9 -13.49 7.01 9.79
C PHE A 9 -14.94 6.60 10.03
N SER A 10 -15.18 5.40 10.53
CA SER A 10 -16.50 4.96 11.00
C SER A 10 -16.34 3.97 12.15
N ASP A 11 -17.39 3.86 12.99
CA ASP A 11 -17.36 3.02 14.20
C ASP A 11 -17.51 1.52 13.87
N ASP A 12 -17.94 1.18 12.66
CA ASP A 12 -18.19 -0.19 12.23
C ASP A 12 -17.04 -0.80 11.43
N MET A 13 -15.89 -0.12 11.34
CA MET A 13 -14.69 -0.67 10.72
C MET A 13 -14.05 -1.69 11.66
N GLU A 14 -13.60 -2.82 11.10
CA GLU A 14 -12.78 -3.77 11.83
C GLU A 14 -11.45 -3.12 12.22
N GLU A 15 -11.08 -3.21 13.48
CA GLU A 15 -9.81 -2.66 13.94
C GLU A 15 -8.63 -3.42 13.36
N LEU A 16 -7.56 -2.69 13.08
CA LEU A 16 -6.34 -3.27 12.53
C LEU A 16 -5.73 -4.27 13.51
N CYS A 17 -5.37 -5.44 13.01
CA CYS A 17 -4.72 -6.46 13.81
C CYS A 17 -3.87 -7.38 12.94
N TYR A 18 -2.89 -8.03 13.59
CA TYR A 18 -2.17 -9.12 12.94
C TYR A 18 -3.05 -10.35 12.79
N VAL A 19 -2.84 -11.09 11.72
CA VAL A 19 -3.37 -12.44 11.61
C VAL A 19 -2.36 -13.36 12.30
N ALA A 20 -2.62 -13.66 13.56
CA ALA A 20 -1.70 -14.38 14.43
C ALA A 20 -1.18 -15.68 13.80
N GLY A 21 0.14 -15.82 13.77
CA GLY A 21 0.82 -17.01 13.24
C GLY A 21 0.75 -17.17 11.71
N LYS A 22 0.24 -16.16 10.98
CA LYS A 22 0.07 -16.25 9.52
C LYS A 22 0.73 -15.13 8.74
N SER A 23 0.68 -13.89 9.21
CA SER A 23 1.16 -12.76 8.44
C SER A 23 1.73 -11.66 9.32
N ASP A 24 2.86 -11.11 8.88
CA ASP A 24 3.44 -9.89 9.41
C ASP A 24 2.76 -8.64 8.81
N TRP A 25 2.19 -8.77 7.62
CA TRP A 25 1.42 -7.71 6.97
C TRP A 25 0.03 -7.61 7.57
N ILE A 26 -0.51 -6.41 7.60
CA ILE A 26 -1.82 -6.10 8.19
C ILE A 26 -2.81 -5.82 7.08
N ASP A 27 -3.96 -6.49 7.10
CA ASP A 27 -5.00 -6.31 6.10
C ASP A 27 -5.73 -4.98 6.26
N LEU A 28 -6.10 -4.37 5.13
CA LEU A 28 -6.94 -3.20 5.04
C LEU A 28 -8.19 -3.52 4.22
N SER A 29 -9.30 -2.95 4.63
CA SER A 29 -10.61 -3.23 4.05
C SER A 29 -11.18 -2.01 3.33
N ALA A 30 -12.03 -2.24 2.33
CA ALA A 30 -12.80 -1.18 1.70
C ALA A 30 -13.72 -0.53 2.73
N ALA A 31 -13.65 0.80 2.86
CA ALA A 31 -14.44 1.54 3.84
C ALA A 31 -15.90 1.69 3.43
N GLU A 32 -16.22 1.45 2.17
CA GLU A 32 -17.56 1.56 1.60
C GLU A 32 -17.72 0.56 0.47
N GLU A 33 -18.97 0.28 0.09
CA GLU A 33 -19.24 -0.50 -1.11
C GLU A 33 -18.80 0.28 -2.34
N VAL A 34 -18.11 -0.39 -3.27
CA VAL A 34 -17.60 0.22 -4.49
C VAL A 34 -18.01 -0.62 -5.69
N THR A 35 -18.70 0.01 -6.66
CA THR A 35 -19.02 -0.62 -7.93
C THR A 35 -18.13 -0.06 -9.03
N LEU A 36 -17.42 -0.93 -9.72
CA LEU A 36 -16.50 -0.60 -10.80
C LEU A 36 -16.88 -1.31 -12.07
N HIS A 37 -16.75 -0.62 -13.19
CA HIS A 37 -16.83 -1.20 -14.53
C HIS A 37 -15.43 -1.46 -15.06
N ALA A 38 -15.26 -2.47 -15.92
CA ALA A 38 -13.99 -2.75 -16.58
C ALA A 38 -13.43 -1.46 -17.19
N GLY A 39 -12.17 -1.14 -16.87
CA GLY A 39 -11.50 0.08 -17.32
C GLY A 39 -11.61 1.26 -16.37
N ASP A 40 -12.37 1.17 -15.31
CA ASP A 40 -12.48 2.24 -14.31
C ASP A 40 -11.22 2.33 -13.46
N PHE A 41 -10.84 3.58 -13.16
CA PHE A 41 -9.86 3.91 -12.14
C PHE A 41 -10.56 4.55 -10.95
N GLN A 42 -10.19 4.13 -9.73
CA GLN A 42 -10.75 4.73 -8.51
C GLN A 42 -9.75 4.64 -7.35
N LEU A 43 -9.82 5.64 -6.47
CA LEU A 43 -9.15 5.62 -5.16
C LEU A 43 -10.13 5.07 -4.14
N ILE A 44 -9.97 3.82 -3.75
CA ILE A 44 -10.87 3.18 -2.78
C ILE A 44 -10.46 3.58 -1.37
N PRO A 45 -11.36 4.23 -0.60
CA PRO A 45 -11.02 4.60 0.77
C PRO A 45 -10.90 3.36 1.66
N LEU A 46 -9.91 3.38 2.53
CA LEU A 46 -9.60 2.27 3.43
C LEU A 46 -10.06 2.53 4.88
N GLY A 47 -10.65 3.68 5.14
CA GLY A 47 -11.29 3.99 6.41
C GLY A 47 -10.36 4.27 7.58
N VAL A 48 -9.08 4.47 7.32
CA VAL A 48 -8.08 4.75 8.36
C VAL A 48 -7.19 5.92 8.01
N ALA A 49 -6.76 6.66 9.02
CA ALA A 49 -5.63 7.57 8.96
C ALA A 49 -4.68 7.14 10.08
N ILE A 50 -3.39 7.03 9.77
CA ILE A 50 -2.41 6.44 10.68
C ILE A 50 -1.25 7.42 10.89
N ALA A 51 -0.95 7.71 12.15
CA ALA A 51 0.22 8.51 12.51
C ALA A 51 1.42 7.57 12.68
N LEU A 52 2.20 7.42 11.62
CA LEU A 52 3.42 6.61 11.66
C LEU A 52 4.45 7.25 12.59
N PRO A 53 5.27 6.44 13.27
CA PRO A 53 6.35 6.98 14.09
C PRO A 53 7.42 7.63 13.20
N GLU A 54 8.12 8.63 13.75
CA GLU A 54 9.21 9.29 13.05
C GLU A 54 10.28 8.27 12.63
N GLY A 55 10.77 8.41 11.40
CA GLY A 55 11.77 7.48 10.85
C GLY A 55 11.17 6.24 10.19
N TYR A 56 9.87 6.19 10.00
CA TYR A 56 9.18 5.05 9.39
C TYR A 56 8.25 5.49 8.26
N GLU A 57 8.00 4.57 7.36
CA GLU A 57 7.05 4.70 6.27
C GLU A 57 6.23 3.43 6.17
N ALA A 58 5.07 3.48 5.52
CA ALA A 58 4.28 2.28 5.27
C ALA A 58 4.26 1.94 3.78
N HIS A 59 4.23 0.64 3.50
CA HIS A 59 4.09 0.13 2.14
C HIS A 59 2.79 -0.64 2.01
N LEU A 60 1.99 -0.32 0.99
CA LEU A 60 0.73 -0.97 0.69
C LEU A 60 0.90 -1.85 -0.55
N ALA A 61 0.38 -3.07 -0.47
CA ALA A 61 0.38 -4.01 -1.57
C ALA A 61 -0.98 -4.71 -1.65
N PRO A 62 -1.37 -5.23 -2.82
CA PRO A 62 -2.53 -6.10 -2.90
C PRO A 62 -2.30 -7.37 -2.06
N ARG A 63 -3.39 -8.00 -1.64
CA ARG A 63 -3.32 -9.35 -1.08
C ARG A 63 -3.19 -10.35 -2.22
N SER A 64 -2.70 -11.55 -1.92
CA SER A 64 -2.57 -12.61 -2.92
C SER A 64 -3.90 -12.96 -3.62
N SER A 65 -5.02 -12.76 -2.94
CA SER A 65 -6.36 -13.03 -3.45
C SER A 65 -7.08 -11.83 -4.08
N THR A 66 -6.48 -10.64 -4.04
CA THR A 66 -7.15 -9.40 -4.47
C THR A 66 -7.61 -9.46 -5.94
N PHE A 67 -6.72 -9.81 -6.84
CA PHE A 67 -7.07 -9.89 -8.26
C PHE A 67 -8.08 -11.02 -8.54
N LYS A 68 -7.85 -12.19 -7.95
CA LYS A 68 -8.75 -13.33 -8.12
C LYS A 68 -10.18 -12.99 -7.68
N ASN A 69 -10.32 -12.38 -6.51
CA ASN A 69 -11.64 -12.11 -5.93
C ASN A 69 -12.33 -10.91 -6.56
N PHE A 70 -11.59 -9.87 -6.93
CA PHE A 70 -12.17 -8.59 -7.31
C PHE A 70 -11.79 -8.10 -8.71
N GLY A 71 -10.82 -8.72 -9.35
CA GLY A 71 -10.38 -8.30 -10.69
C GLY A 71 -9.78 -6.90 -10.73
N ILE A 72 -9.23 -6.42 -9.63
CA ILE A 72 -8.61 -5.10 -9.54
C ILE A 72 -7.10 -5.20 -9.44
N LEU A 73 -6.42 -4.23 -10.06
CA LEU A 73 -4.98 -4.06 -9.97
C LEU A 73 -4.68 -2.78 -9.19
N GLN A 74 -3.70 -2.83 -8.31
CA GLN A 74 -3.21 -1.61 -7.66
C GLN A 74 -2.31 -0.86 -8.64
N THR A 75 -2.68 0.36 -8.99
CA THR A 75 -2.05 1.09 -10.11
C THR A 75 -0.64 1.60 -9.80
N ASN A 76 -0.30 1.76 -8.53
CA ASN A 76 1.04 2.18 -8.12
C ASN A 76 1.93 1.03 -7.68
N SER A 77 1.55 -0.21 -7.93
CA SER A 77 2.28 -1.44 -7.59
C SER A 77 2.55 -1.58 -6.10
N VAL A 78 3.33 -0.66 -5.52
CA VAL A 78 3.53 -0.51 -4.08
C VAL A 78 3.13 0.91 -3.69
N GLY A 79 2.11 1.03 -2.86
CA GLY A 79 1.72 2.31 -2.30
C GLY A 79 2.69 2.71 -1.20
N VAL A 80 3.15 3.95 -1.22
CA VAL A 80 4.05 4.45 -0.17
C VAL A 80 3.32 5.53 0.62
N VAL A 81 3.20 5.32 1.92
CA VAL A 81 2.67 6.33 2.83
C VAL A 81 3.83 6.89 3.64
N ASP A 82 4.13 8.15 3.39
CA ASP A 82 5.19 8.87 4.06
C ASP A 82 4.77 9.28 5.47
N TYR A 83 5.74 9.46 6.36
CA TYR A 83 5.53 9.95 7.71
C TYR A 83 4.68 11.23 7.76
N SER A 84 4.86 12.13 6.79
CA SER A 84 4.14 13.42 6.75
C SER A 84 2.63 13.28 6.49
N TYR A 85 2.17 12.14 5.95
CA TYR A 85 0.75 11.88 5.67
C TYR A 85 0.06 11.32 6.91
N ARG A 86 -0.14 12.17 7.92
CA ARG A 86 -0.55 11.76 9.26
C ARG A 86 -1.65 12.62 9.89
N GLY A 87 -2.33 13.43 9.11
CA GLY A 87 -3.39 14.29 9.58
C GLY A 87 -4.72 13.57 9.76
N ASP A 88 -5.65 14.19 10.48
CA ASP A 88 -6.98 13.61 10.72
C ASP A 88 -7.79 13.36 9.46
N GLY A 89 -7.54 14.13 8.41
CA GLY A 89 -8.19 13.98 7.12
C GLY A 89 -7.39 13.15 6.10
N ASP A 90 -6.20 12.70 6.47
CA ASP A 90 -5.30 11.97 5.56
C ASP A 90 -5.66 10.49 5.52
N GLN A 91 -6.84 10.21 4.98
CA GLN A 91 -7.35 8.85 4.84
C GLN A 91 -6.51 8.07 3.84
N TRP A 92 -6.14 6.85 4.22
CA TRP A 92 -5.45 5.94 3.31
C TRP A 92 -6.40 5.42 2.24
N ARG A 93 -5.91 5.30 1.02
CA ARG A 93 -6.68 4.87 -0.15
C ARG A 93 -5.87 3.90 -0.97
N MET A 94 -6.57 2.98 -1.64
CA MET A 94 -5.96 2.06 -2.60
C MET A 94 -6.31 2.52 -4.01
N PRO A 95 -5.34 2.94 -4.82
CA PRO A 95 -5.61 3.28 -6.22
C PRO A 95 -5.73 1.99 -7.03
N VAL A 96 -6.88 1.82 -7.73
CA VAL A 96 -7.15 0.59 -8.45
C VAL A 96 -7.58 0.84 -9.88
N TYR A 97 -7.28 -0.11 -10.75
CA TYR A 97 -7.80 -0.22 -12.10
C TYR A 97 -8.58 -1.54 -12.18
N ALA A 98 -9.83 -1.46 -12.63
CA ALA A 98 -10.71 -2.62 -12.75
C ALA A 98 -10.51 -3.31 -14.09
N MET A 99 -10.22 -4.61 -14.07
CA MET A 99 -10.08 -5.43 -15.27
C MET A 99 -11.41 -6.06 -15.69
N ARG A 100 -12.40 -6.02 -14.81
CA ARG A 100 -13.75 -6.53 -15.06
C ARG A 100 -14.75 -5.74 -14.23
N ASP A 101 -16.03 -5.87 -14.54
CA ASP A 101 -17.09 -5.32 -13.71
C ASP A 101 -17.11 -6.05 -12.38
N VAL A 102 -17.20 -5.29 -11.29
CA VAL A 102 -17.20 -5.85 -9.94
C VAL A 102 -17.85 -4.90 -8.95
N THR A 103 -18.54 -5.46 -7.96
CA THR A 103 -18.96 -4.74 -6.77
C THR A 103 -18.18 -5.28 -5.59
N ILE A 104 -17.42 -4.40 -4.95
CA ILE A 104 -16.62 -4.73 -3.77
C ILE A 104 -17.43 -4.33 -2.55
N PRO A 105 -17.82 -5.27 -1.68
CA PRO A 105 -18.61 -4.92 -0.52
C PRO A 105 -17.78 -4.14 0.52
N LYS A 106 -18.45 -3.27 1.26
CA LYS A 106 -17.86 -2.65 2.45
C LYS A 106 -17.30 -3.72 3.37
N GLY A 107 -16.11 -3.50 3.89
CA GLY A 107 -15.43 -4.44 4.78
C GLY A 107 -14.65 -5.54 4.07
N ALA A 108 -14.71 -5.64 2.74
CA ALA A 108 -13.88 -6.58 2.00
C ALA A 108 -12.40 -6.22 2.15
N ARG A 109 -11.58 -7.19 2.50
CA ARG A 109 -10.13 -7.03 2.59
C ARG A 109 -9.55 -7.00 1.20
N ILE A 110 -9.01 -5.85 0.77
CA ILE A 110 -8.56 -5.61 -0.59
C ILE A 110 -7.06 -5.36 -0.73
N CYS A 111 -6.40 -5.00 0.35
CA CYS A 111 -4.95 -4.79 0.35
C CYS A 111 -4.37 -5.05 1.74
N GLN A 112 -3.07 -4.86 1.85
CA GLN A 112 -2.33 -5.07 3.09
C GLN A 112 -1.19 -4.07 3.18
N PHE A 113 -0.70 -3.83 4.38
CA PHE A 113 0.44 -2.94 4.56
C PHE A 113 1.41 -3.47 5.61
N ARG A 114 2.63 -2.97 5.55
CA ARG A 114 3.60 -3.09 6.63
C ARG A 114 4.32 -1.77 6.82
N ILE A 115 4.90 -1.59 7.99
CA ILE A 115 5.68 -0.40 8.36
C ILE A 115 7.14 -0.76 8.32
N VAL A 116 7.95 0.06 7.66
CA VAL A 116 9.39 -0.16 7.49
C VAL A 116 10.17 1.08 7.87
N GLU A 117 11.42 0.91 8.27
CA GLU A 117 12.31 2.03 8.53
C GLU A 117 12.61 2.78 7.24
N ASN A 118 12.73 4.10 7.33
CA ASN A 118 13.22 4.90 6.22
C ASN A 118 14.66 4.50 5.89
N GLN A 119 15.05 4.70 4.63
CA GLN A 119 16.44 4.54 4.25
C GLN A 119 17.32 5.53 5.02
N PRO A 120 18.63 5.27 5.17
CA PRO A 120 19.52 6.19 5.86
C PRO A 120 19.59 7.53 5.13
N ALA A 121 19.99 8.59 5.85
CA ALA A 121 20.22 9.88 5.24
C ALA A 121 21.30 9.78 4.16
N LEU A 122 20.99 10.22 2.96
CA LEU A 122 21.86 10.10 1.79
C LEU A 122 22.14 11.48 1.20
N GLN A 123 23.32 11.62 0.64
CA GLN A 123 23.72 12.79 -0.13
C GLN A 123 24.12 12.31 -1.53
N PHE A 124 23.60 12.96 -2.56
CA PHE A 124 23.90 12.61 -3.93
C PHE A 124 24.93 13.58 -4.50
N LEU A 125 26.06 13.01 -4.93
CA LEU A 125 27.14 13.77 -5.56
C LEU A 125 27.14 13.49 -7.07
N LYS A 126 26.99 14.53 -7.87
CA LYS A 126 27.09 14.42 -9.34
C LYS A 126 28.56 14.19 -9.71
N VAL A 127 28.81 13.14 -10.46
CA VAL A 127 30.17 12.81 -10.95
C VAL A 127 30.14 12.54 -12.45
N GLU A 128 31.30 12.68 -13.09
CA GLU A 128 31.47 12.38 -14.53
C GLU A 128 31.55 10.86 -14.77
N THR A 129 32.07 10.11 -13.80
CA THR A 129 32.26 8.65 -13.90
C THR A 129 32.08 8.03 -12.52
N LEU A 130 31.52 6.81 -12.49
CA LEU A 130 31.40 6.01 -11.26
C LEU A 130 32.69 5.24 -10.96
N GLY A 131 33.64 5.17 -11.94
CA GLY A 131 34.96 4.56 -11.72
C GLY A 131 35.02 3.04 -11.81
N GLY A 132 33.91 2.38 -12.01
CA GLY A 132 33.84 0.91 -12.10
C GLY A 132 33.49 0.43 -13.50
N PRO A 133 33.69 -0.87 -13.78
CA PRO A 133 33.27 -1.45 -15.06
C PRO A 133 31.77 -1.65 -15.12
N ASP A 134 31.20 -1.64 -16.31
CA ASP A 134 29.81 -1.95 -16.53
C ASP A 134 29.56 -3.44 -16.26
N ARG A 135 28.49 -3.74 -15.49
CA ARG A 135 28.04 -5.10 -15.27
C ARG A 135 27.11 -5.59 -16.39
N GLY A 136 26.29 -4.67 -16.92
CA GLY A 136 25.18 -5.00 -17.80
C GLY A 136 23.89 -5.36 -17.03
N GLY A 137 22.84 -5.57 -17.78
CA GLY A 137 21.52 -5.92 -17.25
C GLY A 137 20.56 -6.17 -18.42
N PHE A 138 19.25 -6.27 -18.10
CA PHE A 138 18.20 -6.44 -19.12
C PHE A 138 18.45 -7.61 -20.09
N GLY A 139 18.86 -8.77 -19.54
CA GLY A 139 19.14 -9.95 -20.34
C GLY A 139 20.59 -10.08 -20.83
N SER A 140 21.51 -9.25 -20.36
CA SER A 140 22.93 -9.31 -20.73
C SER A 140 23.60 -10.62 -20.34
N THR A 141 23.06 -11.35 -19.37
CA THR A 141 23.53 -12.68 -18.96
C THR A 141 22.92 -13.83 -19.76
N GLY A 142 22.05 -13.52 -20.73
CA GLY A 142 21.32 -14.50 -21.52
C GLY A 142 20.02 -14.97 -20.89
N ILE A 143 19.38 -15.90 -21.56
CA ILE A 143 18.11 -16.49 -21.10
C ILE A 143 18.36 -17.80 -20.39
#